data_739da756dabd2279336a30e52dfb2ef3
#
_entry.id   739da756dabd2279336a30e52dfb2ef3
#
_cell.length_a   1.000
_cell.length_b   1.000
_cell.length_c   1.000
_cell.angle_alpha   90.00
_cell.angle_beta   90.00
_cell.angle_gamma   90.00
#
_symmetry.space_group_name_H-M   'P 1'
#
loop_
_entity.id
_entity.type
_entity.pdbx_description
1 polymer ?
#
loop_
_entity_poly.entity_id
_entity_poly.type
_entity_poly.pdbx_seq_one_letter_code
_entity_poly.pdbx_strand_id
1 'polypeptide(L)'
;MRKRALILSVAVLFVAAAAAVAADNPHMGTWKLNEAKSKIAGKAKNTKVVYEAAGDSVKVTVDGVDADEKPLHTEWTGKFDGKEYPVTGAAAGETRSYKKLSATTLSLADKKDGKVYISGKITVSADGKSRTVSISTTDSKGKKVSNTYVYDKE
;
A
#
# COMPACT_ATOMS: atom_id res chain seq x y z
N MET A 1 -28.48 45.64 34.70
CA MET A 1 -28.74 44.88 33.45
C MET A 1 -27.49 44.15 33.04
N ARG A 2 -27.43 42.85 33.27
CA ARG A 2 -26.25 42.02 32.91
C ARG A 2 -26.49 41.38 31.57
N LYS A 3 -25.76 41.79 30.55
CA LYS A 3 -25.76 41.13 29.23
C LYS A 3 -24.86 39.89 29.32
N ARG A 4 -25.46 38.72 29.26
CA ARG A 4 -24.72 37.43 29.10
C ARG A 4 -24.40 37.25 27.63
N ALA A 5 -23.14 37.30 27.32
CA ALA A 5 -22.63 36.92 26.02
C ALA A 5 -22.68 35.40 25.88
N LEU A 6 -23.41 34.95 24.90
CA LEU A 6 -23.42 33.53 24.48
C LEU A 6 -22.23 33.28 23.57
N ILE A 7 -21.21 32.64 24.08
CA ILE A 7 -20.10 32.13 23.27
C ILE A 7 -20.56 30.83 22.65
N LEU A 8 -20.87 30.88 21.36
CA LEU A 8 -21.17 29.68 20.58
C LEU A 8 -19.82 29.04 20.18
N SER A 9 -19.51 27.96 20.85
CA SER A 9 -18.36 27.13 20.50
C SER A 9 -18.65 26.38 19.21
N VAL A 10 -18.05 26.83 18.10
CA VAL A 10 -17.93 26.02 16.87
C VAL A 10 -16.63 25.24 17.00
N ALA A 11 -16.73 24.05 17.53
CA ALA A 11 -15.67 23.07 17.48
C ALA A 11 -16.26 21.74 16.98
N VAL A 12 -15.53 21.11 16.09
CA VAL A 12 -15.62 19.70 15.69
C VAL A 12 -16.56 19.37 14.52
N LEU A 13 -15.97 19.35 13.34
CA LEU A 13 -16.47 18.55 12.21
C LEU A 13 -15.35 18.29 11.19
N PHE A 14 -14.23 17.72 11.63
CA PHE A 14 -13.15 17.30 10.70
C PHE A 14 -12.66 15.84 10.90
N VAL A 15 -13.31 15.03 11.74
CA VAL A 15 -12.84 13.66 12.03
C VAL A 15 -13.64 12.58 11.29
N ALA A 16 -14.83 12.90 10.75
CA ALA A 16 -15.73 11.88 10.20
C ALA A 16 -15.34 11.37 8.80
N ALA A 17 -14.63 12.15 7.98
CA ALA A 17 -14.32 11.75 6.60
C ALA A 17 -13.19 10.72 6.51
N ALA A 18 -12.20 10.78 7.41
CA ALA A 18 -11.09 9.82 7.41
C ALA A 18 -11.50 8.41 7.87
N ALA A 19 -12.47 8.33 8.79
CA ALA A 19 -12.98 7.04 9.27
C ALA A 19 -13.83 6.31 8.23
N ALA A 20 -14.56 7.03 7.38
CA ALA A 20 -15.40 6.43 6.33
C ALA A 20 -14.57 5.77 5.22
N VAL A 21 -13.43 6.35 4.85
CA VAL A 21 -12.53 5.77 3.83
C VAL A 21 -11.85 4.50 4.35
N ALA A 22 -11.59 4.41 5.64
CA ALA A 22 -10.99 3.23 6.26
C ALA A 22 -11.98 2.07 6.45
N ALA A 23 -13.26 2.36 6.75
CA ALA A 23 -14.28 1.35 7.07
C ALA A 23 -14.69 0.50 5.85
N ASP A 24 -14.67 1.06 4.63
CA ASP A 24 -15.14 0.40 3.41
C ASP A 24 -14.02 -0.13 2.51
N ASN A 25 -12.74 0.07 2.88
CA ASN A 25 -11.61 -0.37 2.05
C ASN A 25 -10.91 -1.57 2.71
N PRO A 26 -11.09 -2.78 2.16
CA PRO A 26 -10.52 -4.00 2.73
C PRO A 26 -8.99 -4.04 2.71
N HIS A 27 -8.35 -3.19 1.90
CA HIS A 27 -6.89 -3.11 1.83
C HIS A 27 -6.25 -2.40 3.03
N MET A 28 -7.02 -1.61 3.78
CA MET A 28 -6.51 -0.83 4.93
C MET A 28 -6.09 -1.72 6.09
N GLY A 29 -5.15 -1.24 6.89
CA GLY A 29 -4.62 -1.92 8.07
C GLY A 29 -3.22 -2.46 7.87
N THR A 30 -2.81 -3.32 8.79
CA THR A 30 -1.46 -3.91 8.84
C THR A 30 -1.48 -5.34 8.30
N TRP A 31 -0.53 -5.63 7.43
CA TRP A 31 -0.38 -6.91 6.74
C TRP A 31 1.00 -7.48 7.00
N LYS A 32 1.05 -8.69 7.55
CA LYS A 32 2.29 -9.41 7.85
C LYS A 32 2.49 -10.58 6.88
N LEU A 33 3.70 -10.70 6.34
CA LEU A 33 4.05 -11.76 5.42
C LEU A 33 3.92 -13.14 6.07
N ASN A 34 3.20 -14.02 5.41
CA ASN A 34 3.15 -15.45 5.71
C ASN A 34 4.04 -16.19 4.71
N GLU A 35 5.29 -16.41 5.09
CA GLU A 35 6.27 -17.06 4.21
C GLU A 35 5.88 -18.49 3.85
N ALA A 36 5.26 -19.22 4.78
CA ALA A 36 4.86 -20.61 4.55
C ALA A 36 3.81 -20.76 3.44
N LYS A 37 2.98 -19.72 3.24
CA LYS A 37 1.95 -19.70 2.19
C LYS A 37 2.42 -18.98 0.91
N SER A 38 3.62 -18.42 0.92
CA SER A 38 4.15 -17.61 -0.17
C SER A 38 5.06 -18.44 -1.09
N LYS A 39 5.17 -17.99 -2.36
CA LYS A 39 6.13 -18.54 -3.33
C LYS A 39 7.02 -17.38 -3.78
N ILE A 40 8.20 -17.31 -3.20
CA ILE A 40 9.14 -16.20 -3.38
C ILE A 40 10.42 -16.75 -4.02
N ALA A 41 10.76 -16.20 -5.18
CA ALA A 41 12.04 -16.47 -5.83
C ALA A 41 13.06 -15.42 -5.33
N GLY A 42 14.13 -15.89 -4.70
CA GLY A 42 15.17 -15.02 -4.15
C GLY A 42 14.94 -14.62 -2.69
N LYS A 43 15.67 -13.61 -2.23
CA LYS A 43 15.72 -13.20 -0.82
C LYS A 43 14.93 -11.92 -0.53
N ALA A 44 14.81 -11.04 -1.53
CA ALA A 44 14.06 -9.79 -1.38
C ALA A 44 12.59 -10.06 -1.08
N LYS A 45 12.08 -9.48 -0.01
CA LYS A 45 10.67 -9.62 0.41
C LYS A 45 10.23 -8.48 1.30
N ASN A 46 8.97 -8.10 1.16
CA ASN A 46 8.32 -7.18 2.08
C ASN A 46 7.71 -7.98 3.23
N THR A 47 8.18 -7.76 4.44
CA THR A 47 7.75 -8.53 5.62
C THR A 47 6.52 -7.94 6.29
N LYS A 48 6.37 -6.62 6.20
CA LYS A 48 5.23 -5.88 6.78
C LYS A 48 4.82 -4.76 5.84
N VAL A 49 3.52 -4.60 5.66
CA VAL A 49 2.94 -3.51 4.86
C VAL A 49 1.77 -2.91 5.62
N VAL A 50 1.76 -1.59 5.77
CA VAL A 50 0.71 -0.84 6.47
C VAL A 50 0.04 0.11 5.49
N TYR A 51 -1.30 0.07 5.45
CA TYR A 51 -2.14 1.00 4.69
C TYR A 51 -2.93 1.85 5.67
N GLU A 52 -2.74 3.15 5.60
CA GLU A 52 -3.38 4.13 6.50
C GLU A 52 -4.08 5.22 5.69
N ALA A 53 -5.19 5.72 6.20
CA ALA A 53 -5.84 6.89 5.63
C ALA A 53 -4.95 8.14 5.83
N ALA A 54 -4.78 8.93 4.77
CA ALA A 54 -4.02 10.18 4.76
C ALA A 54 -4.86 11.26 4.05
N GLY A 55 -5.86 11.80 4.75
CA GLY A 55 -6.87 12.69 4.16
C GLY A 55 -7.71 11.93 3.13
N ASP A 56 -7.72 12.41 1.88
CA ASP A 56 -8.37 11.76 0.74
C ASP A 56 -7.46 10.76 0.01
N SER A 57 -6.24 10.57 0.52
CA SER A 57 -5.23 9.66 0.01
C SER A 57 -5.00 8.48 0.96
N VAL A 58 -4.18 7.54 0.54
CA VAL A 58 -3.72 6.41 1.34
C VAL A 58 -2.22 6.50 1.47
N LYS A 59 -1.70 6.37 2.70
CA LYS A 59 -0.27 6.16 2.95
C LYS A 59 0.00 4.67 3.04
N VAL A 60 1.00 4.21 2.31
CA VAL A 60 1.48 2.82 2.34
C VAL A 60 2.92 2.82 2.84
N THR A 61 3.16 2.13 3.95
CA THR A 61 4.49 1.93 4.51
C THR A 61 4.89 0.47 4.32
N VAL A 62 6.07 0.24 3.80
CA VAL A 62 6.59 -1.09 3.52
C VAL A 62 7.91 -1.28 4.23
N ASP A 63 7.99 -2.32 5.07
CA ASP A 63 9.21 -2.80 5.69
C ASP A 63 9.55 -4.18 5.13
N GLY A 64 10.82 -4.44 4.92
CA GLY A 64 11.27 -5.70 4.37
C GLY A 64 12.78 -5.82 4.30
N VAL A 65 13.24 -6.64 3.38
CA VAL A 65 14.67 -6.81 3.07
C VAL A 65 14.86 -6.82 1.56
N ASP A 66 16.01 -6.29 1.13
CA ASP A 66 16.45 -6.34 -0.26
C ASP A 66 17.09 -7.70 -0.63
N ALA A 67 17.64 -7.80 -1.83
CA ALA A 67 18.29 -9.03 -2.32
C ALA A 67 19.55 -9.41 -1.52
N ASP A 68 20.19 -8.45 -0.86
CA ASP A 68 21.35 -8.64 0.01
C ASP A 68 20.95 -8.84 1.48
N GLU A 69 19.64 -9.01 1.76
CA GLU A 69 19.06 -9.15 3.11
C GLU A 69 19.25 -7.91 4.00
N LYS A 70 19.51 -6.75 3.41
CA LYS A 70 19.58 -5.49 4.14
C LYS A 70 18.17 -4.93 4.38
N PRO A 71 17.96 -4.26 5.52
CA PRO A 71 16.66 -3.65 5.81
C PRO A 71 16.21 -2.68 4.72
N LEU A 72 14.98 -2.81 4.29
CA LEU A 72 14.30 -1.95 3.34
C LEU A 72 13.11 -1.29 4.02
N HIS A 73 13.02 0.03 3.88
CA HIS A 73 11.87 0.81 4.34
C HIS A 73 11.47 1.79 3.25
N THR A 74 10.22 1.69 2.77
CA THR A 74 9.69 2.60 1.77
C THR A 74 8.33 3.14 2.17
N GLU A 75 8.02 4.35 1.71
CA GLU A 75 6.72 4.99 1.89
C GLU A 75 6.17 5.46 0.55
N TRP A 76 4.87 5.40 0.42
CA TRP A 76 4.11 5.89 -0.71
C TRP A 76 2.84 6.56 -0.21
N THR A 77 2.46 7.69 -0.80
CA THR A 77 1.18 8.35 -0.51
C THR A 77 0.52 8.75 -1.82
N GLY A 78 -0.72 8.32 -2.00
CA GLY A 78 -1.46 8.60 -3.21
C GLY A 78 -2.87 8.03 -3.17
N LYS A 79 -3.51 7.98 -4.33
CA LYS A 79 -4.86 7.44 -4.51
C LYS A 79 -4.81 6.15 -5.32
N PHE A 80 -5.83 5.32 -5.20
CA PHE A 80 -5.98 4.10 -6.01
C PHE A 80 -6.65 4.41 -7.36
N ASP A 81 -6.15 5.41 -8.05
CA ASP A 81 -6.70 5.98 -9.29
C ASP A 81 -5.91 5.60 -10.56
N GLY A 82 -4.86 4.81 -10.39
CA GLY A 82 -3.97 4.41 -11.48
C GLY A 82 -2.91 5.43 -11.87
N LYS A 83 -2.88 6.60 -11.21
CA LYS A 83 -1.82 7.59 -11.41
C LYS A 83 -0.56 7.20 -10.66
N GLU A 84 0.57 7.68 -11.16
CA GLU A 84 1.87 7.46 -10.55
C GLU A 84 2.14 8.48 -9.45
N TYR A 85 2.60 7.98 -8.31
CA TYR A 85 3.05 8.79 -7.19
C TYR A 85 4.45 8.34 -6.77
N PRO A 86 5.32 9.24 -6.29
CA PRO A 86 6.69 8.90 -5.91
C PRO A 86 6.73 7.93 -4.72
N VAL A 87 7.75 7.06 -4.74
CA VAL A 87 8.11 6.20 -3.62
C VAL A 87 9.31 6.81 -2.91
N THR A 88 9.23 7.05 -1.61
CA THR A 88 10.35 7.50 -0.78
C THR A 88 11.04 6.32 -0.12
N GLY A 89 12.35 6.42 0.13
CA GLY A 89 13.15 5.32 0.68
C GLY A 89 13.58 4.27 -0.36
N ALA A 90 13.11 4.39 -1.60
CA ALA A 90 13.52 3.58 -2.73
C ALA A 90 14.59 4.30 -3.58
N ALA A 91 14.98 3.69 -4.69
CA ALA A 91 15.91 4.33 -5.63
C ALA A 91 15.30 5.63 -6.20
N ALA A 92 16.16 6.63 -6.45
CA ALA A 92 15.71 7.91 -7.00
C ALA A 92 14.95 7.69 -8.33
N GLY A 93 13.83 8.43 -8.50
CA GLY A 93 12.98 8.35 -9.68
C GLY A 93 12.01 7.17 -9.72
N GLU A 94 11.87 6.44 -8.61
CA GLU A 94 10.91 5.36 -8.51
C GLU A 94 9.51 5.90 -8.22
N THR A 95 8.53 5.42 -8.99
CA THR A 95 7.11 5.72 -8.82
C THR A 95 6.31 4.44 -8.70
N ARG A 96 5.18 4.53 -8.02
CA ARG A 96 4.22 3.44 -7.88
C ARG A 96 2.81 3.93 -8.20
N SER A 97 2.07 3.09 -8.87
CA SER A 97 0.64 3.28 -9.09
C SER A 97 -0.16 2.12 -8.55
N TYR A 98 -1.29 2.43 -7.93
CA TYR A 98 -2.34 1.46 -7.61
C TYR A 98 -3.61 1.85 -8.34
N LYS A 99 -4.30 0.88 -8.89
CA LYS A 99 -5.61 1.08 -9.51
C LYS A 99 -6.62 0.08 -8.95
N LYS A 100 -7.75 0.59 -8.49
CA LYS A 100 -8.86 -0.25 -8.03
C LYS A 100 -9.48 -0.97 -9.23
N LEU A 101 -9.46 -2.30 -9.21
CA LEU A 101 -10.10 -3.15 -10.21
C LEU A 101 -11.46 -3.65 -9.73
N SER A 102 -11.59 -3.93 -8.44
CA SER A 102 -12.83 -4.30 -7.77
C SER A 102 -12.77 -3.86 -6.30
N ALA A 103 -13.81 -4.19 -5.52
CA ALA A 103 -13.82 -3.90 -4.07
C ALA A 103 -12.64 -4.54 -3.33
N THR A 104 -12.15 -5.70 -3.78
CA THR A 104 -11.11 -6.49 -3.12
C THR A 104 -9.80 -6.60 -3.90
N THR A 105 -9.72 -6.04 -5.11
CA THR A 105 -8.56 -6.21 -5.98
C THR A 105 -8.01 -4.86 -6.45
N LEU A 106 -6.70 -4.68 -6.26
CA LEU A 106 -5.93 -3.59 -6.85
C LEU A 106 -4.96 -4.15 -7.90
N SER A 107 -4.72 -3.40 -8.97
CA SER A 107 -3.49 -3.56 -9.75
C SER A 107 -2.42 -2.66 -9.18
N LEU A 108 -1.17 -3.06 -9.39
CA LEU A 108 0.01 -2.33 -8.93
C LEU A 108 1.04 -2.32 -10.06
N ALA A 109 1.73 -1.20 -10.22
CA ALA A 109 2.88 -1.10 -11.09
C ALA A 109 3.93 -0.15 -10.48
N ASP A 110 5.18 -0.61 -10.46
CA ASP A 110 6.32 0.22 -10.08
C ASP A 110 7.14 0.52 -11.34
N LYS A 111 7.52 1.79 -11.47
CA LYS A 111 8.35 2.27 -12.57
C LYS A 111 9.62 2.90 -12.01
N LYS A 112 10.68 2.73 -12.76
CA LYS A 112 11.93 3.44 -12.58
C LYS A 112 12.35 4.03 -13.92
N ASP A 113 12.68 5.31 -13.93
CA ASP A 113 13.05 6.04 -15.16
C ASP A 113 12.01 5.87 -16.29
N GLY A 114 10.71 5.87 -15.92
CA GLY A 114 9.59 5.71 -16.84
C GLY A 114 9.33 4.28 -17.34
N LYS A 115 10.12 3.29 -16.92
CA LYS A 115 9.96 1.88 -17.32
C LYS A 115 9.36 1.06 -16.19
N VAL A 116 8.29 0.30 -16.51
CA VAL A 116 7.70 -0.67 -15.57
C VAL A 116 8.69 -1.81 -15.35
N TYR A 117 9.05 -2.05 -14.08
CA TYR A 117 9.89 -3.18 -13.70
C TYR A 117 9.20 -4.15 -12.72
N ILE A 118 8.15 -3.70 -12.04
CA ILE A 118 7.23 -4.54 -11.24
C ILE A 118 5.81 -4.26 -11.70
N SER A 119 5.03 -5.31 -11.88
CA SER A 119 3.59 -5.22 -12.11
C SER A 119 2.87 -6.39 -11.45
N GLY A 120 1.64 -6.18 -11.03
CA GLY A 120 0.89 -7.26 -10.40
C GLY A 120 -0.49 -6.88 -9.91
N LYS A 121 -1.03 -7.77 -9.08
CA LYS A 121 -2.36 -7.64 -8.45
C LYS A 121 -2.29 -7.97 -6.98
N ILE A 122 -3.10 -7.28 -6.21
CA ILE A 122 -3.32 -7.49 -4.79
C ILE A 122 -4.78 -7.84 -4.60
N THR A 123 -5.08 -9.01 -4.07
CA THR A 123 -6.45 -9.47 -3.83
C THR A 123 -6.63 -9.80 -2.35
N VAL A 124 -7.58 -9.15 -1.70
CA VAL A 124 -7.99 -9.44 -0.31
C VAL A 124 -9.02 -10.55 -0.31
N SER A 125 -8.88 -11.50 0.62
CA SER A 125 -9.85 -12.59 0.80
C SER A 125 -11.23 -12.08 1.21
N ALA A 126 -12.27 -12.90 0.97
CA ALA A 126 -13.66 -12.53 1.28
C ALA A 126 -13.88 -12.21 2.76
N ASP A 127 -13.16 -12.88 3.68
CA ASP A 127 -13.21 -12.62 5.13
C ASP A 127 -12.36 -11.42 5.57
N GLY A 128 -11.59 -10.81 4.66
CA GLY A 128 -10.72 -9.68 4.94
C GLY A 128 -9.47 -9.98 5.77
N LYS A 129 -9.20 -11.25 6.08
CA LYS A 129 -8.11 -11.65 7.00
C LYS A 129 -6.80 -11.99 6.33
N SER A 130 -6.81 -12.21 5.02
CA SER A 130 -5.62 -12.48 4.23
C SER A 130 -5.65 -11.75 2.90
N ARG A 131 -4.48 -11.58 2.29
CA ARG A 131 -4.38 -11.06 0.92
C ARG A 131 -3.27 -11.79 0.17
N THR A 132 -3.45 -11.89 -1.12
CA THR A 132 -2.45 -12.44 -2.04
C THR A 132 -1.95 -11.34 -2.95
N VAL A 133 -0.64 -11.21 -3.05
CA VAL A 133 0.05 -10.28 -3.95
C VAL A 133 0.81 -11.10 -4.97
N SER A 134 0.33 -11.09 -6.21
CA SER A 134 0.99 -11.75 -7.34
C SER A 134 1.69 -10.71 -8.18
N ILE A 135 3.01 -10.76 -8.26
CA ILE A 135 3.82 -9.80 -9.02
C ILE A 135 4.70 -10.49 -10.05
N SER A 136 4.97 -9.76 -11.12
CA SER A 136 5.99 -10.07 -12.10
C SER A 136 7.04 -8.96 -12.06
N THR A 137 8.30 -9.36 -11.92
CA THR A 137 9.46 -8.47 -11.91
C THR A 137 10.29 -8.74 -13.15
N THR A 138 10.82 -7.70 -13.78
CA THR A 138 11.78 -7.84 -14.87
C THR A 138 13.19 -7.58 -14.32
N ASP A 139 14.06 -8.57 -14.41
CA ASP A 139 15.43 -8.44 -13.98
C ASP A 139 16.29 -7.60 -14.96
N SER A 140 17.55 -7.33 -14.59
CA SER A 140 18.49 -6.56 -15.41
C SER A 140 18.80 -7.18 -16.77
N LYS A 141 18.50 -8.47 -16.94
CA LYS A 141 18.69 -9.23 -18.20
C LYS A 141 17.41 -9.30 -19.05
N GLY A 142 16.32 -8.62 -18.61
CA GLY A 142 15.02 -8.63 -19.27
C GLY A 142 14.19 -9.89 -19.00
N LYS A 143 14.63 -10.77 -18.09
CA LYS A 143 13.89 -11.97 -17.70
C LYS A 143 12.80 -11.64 -16.71
N LYS A 144 11.60 -12.15 -16.95
CA LYS A 144 10.46 -12.03 -16.02
C LYS A 144 10.53 -13.13 -14.94
N VAL A 145 10.39 -12.70 -13.70
CA VAL A 145 10.31 -13.55 -12.51
C VAL A 145 8.98 -13.28 -11.83
N SER A 146 8.22 -14.33 -11.56
CA SER A 146 6.93 -14.22 -10.87
C SER A 146 7.05 -14.66 -9.42
N ASN A 147 6.46 -13.87 -8.52
CA ASN A 147 6.38 -14.16 -7.10
C ASN A 147 4.93 -14.06 -6.64
N THR A 148 4.59 -14.86 -5.65
CA THR A 148 3.31 -14.80 -4.95
C THR A 148 3.58 -14.65 -3.46
N TYR A 149 3.11 -13.55 -2.90
CA TYR A 149 3.20 -13.26 -1.48
C TYR A 149 1.81 -13.38 -0.85
N VAL A 150 1.72 -14.09 0.25
CA VAL A 150 0.51 -14.16 1.07
C VAL A 150 0.76 -13.43 2.37
N TYR A 151 -0.15 -12.55 2.73
CA TYR A 151 -0.11 -11.79 3.98
C TYR A 151 -1.34 -12.09 4.81
N ASP A 152 -1.13 -12.17 6.11
CA ASP A 152 -2.20 -12.23 7.10
C ASP A 152 -2.41 -10.83 7.69
N LYS A 153 -3.66 -10.47 7.98
CA LYS A 153 -4.02 -9.20 8.60
C LYS A 153 -3.76 -9.26 10.10
N GLU A 154 -3.07 -8.25 10.64
CA GLU A 154 -2.89 -8.06 12.09
C GLU A 154 -4.02 -7.23 12.70
#